data_fd23781c835aeced5f9e17b494ee115b
#
_entry.id   fd23781c835aeced5f9e17b494ee115b
#
_cell.length_a   1.000
_cell.length_b   1.000
_cell.length_c   1.000
_cell.angle_alpha   90.00
_cell.angle_beta   90.00
_cell.angle_gamma   90.00
#
_symmetry.space_group_name_H-M   'P 1'
#
loop_
_entity.id
_entity.type
_entity.pdbx_description
1 polymer ?
#
loop_
_entity_poly.entity_id
_entity_poly.type
_entity_poly.pdbx_seq_one_letter_code
_entity_poly.pdbx_strand_id
1 'polypeptide(L)'
;MPTAPSRPFVRCKKTVLLVGEGPCEWAFLKHLVGLMQTRSGAFAAHVENAHGGSPDIVLHSTKKLLAQRAYNVCVVLMDTDRPWPTSLARNIGKTRMVYVRATPCLEGLLLQIIAHKRSSKNTTTDACKRLVYDAYVVERHRTEPAAYAKHFPIELLLKSRERCPALDEILRELQ
;
A
#
# COMPACT_ATOMS: atom_id res chain seq x y z
N MET A 1 48.26 0.70 24.58
CA MET A 1 46.80 0.59 24.83
C MET A 1 46.14 0.37 23.49
N PRO A 2 45.56 -0.79 23.19
CA PRO A 2 44.82 -0.98 21.91
C PRO A 2 43.45 -0.27 22.01
N THR A 3 43.20 0.63 21.06
CA THR A 3 41.92 1.30 20.89
C THR A 3 40.89 0.27 20.42
N ALA A 4 39.79 0.12 21.17
CA ALA A 4 38.68 -0.74 20.80
C ALA A 4 38.10 -0.29 19.43
N PRO A 5 37.76 -1.24 18.53
CA PRO A 5 37.15 -0.88 17.26
C PRO A 5 35.80 -0.19 17.50
N SER A 6 35.64 1.00 16.97
CA SER A 6 34.37 1.71 16.98
C SER A 6 33.31 0.88 16.26
N ARG A 7 32.24 0.47 16.97
CA ARG A 7 31.11 -0.22 16.36
C ARG A 7 30.52 0.70 15.27
N PRO A 8 30.29 0.19 14.04
CA PRO A 8 29.68 1.00 13.00
C PRO A 8 28.31 1.49 13.47
N PHE A 9 28.06 2.78 13.30
CA PHE A 9 26.77 3.41 13.59
C PHE A 9 25.72 2.77 12.68
N VAL A 10 24.91 1.88 13.20
CA VAL A 10 23.76 1.32 12.47
C VAL A 10 22.70 2.41 12.39
N ARG A 11 22.59 3.05 11.23
CA ARG A 11 21.55 4.04 10.96
C ARG A 11 20.20 3.33 11.05
N CYS A 12 19.40 3.64 12.08
CA CYS A 12 18.03 3.11 12.19
C CYS A 12 17.22 3.54 10.96
N LYS A 13 16.82 2.57 10.14
CA LYS A 13 15.92 2.82 9.02
C LYS A 13 14.51 3.10 9.55
N LYS A 14 13.78 4.02 8.88
CA LYS A 14 12.35 4.18 9.09
C LYS A 14 11.65 2.83 8.90
N THR A 15 10.82 2.41 9.86
CA THR A 15 10.06 1.17 9.77
C THR A 15 8.62 1.46 9.38
N VAL A 16 8.13 0.80 8.33
CA VAL A 16 6.80 1.00 7.77
C VAL A 16 6.04 -0.33 7.77
N LEU A 17 4.85 -0.35 8.35
CA LEU A 17 3.88 -1.41 8.16
C LEU A 17 2.90 -0.98 7.07
N LEU A 18 2.68 -1.81 6.06
CA LEU A 18 1.61 -1.62 5.08
C LEU A 18 0.60 -2.75 5.25
N VAL A 19 -0.66 -2.41 5.37
CA VAL A 19 -1.75 -3.37 5.51
C VAL A 19 -2.71 -3.21 4.34
N GLY A 20 -2.85 -4.27 3.55
CA GLY A 20 -3.89 -4.37 2.52
C GLY A 20 -5.15 -5.00 3.08
N GLU A 21 -6.33 -4.57 2.62
CA GLU A 21 -7.59 -5.17 3.02
C GLU A 21 -7.64 -6.65 2.68
N GLY A 22 -7.20 -7.01 1.47
CA GLY A 22 -7.20 -8.37 0.96
C GLY A 22 -5.89 -8.76 0.25
N PRO A 23 -5.87 -9.94 -0.37
CA PRO A 23 -4.67 -10.46 -1.02
C PRO A 23 -4.25 -9.67 -2.27
N CYS A 24 -5.17 -8.99 -2.96
CA CYS A 24 -4.84 -8.15 -4.13
C CYS A 24 -4.13 -6.87 -3.69
N GLU A 25 -4.64 -6.17 -2.67
CA GLU A 25 -4.00 -5.00 -2.07
C GLU A 25 -2.62 -5.36 -1.53
N TRP A 26 -2.51 -6.50 -0.83
CA TRP A 26 -1.24 -7.02 -0.34
C TRP A 26 -0.23 -7.22 -1.47
N ALA A 27 -0.64 -7.85 -2.58
CA ALA A 27 0.24 -8.12 -3.72
C ALA A 27 0.71 -6.81 -4.38
N PHE A 28 -0.19 -5.85 -4.56
CA PHE A 28 0.14 -4.54 -5.10
C PHE A 28 1.09 -3.76 -4.16
N LEU A 29 0.82 -3.75 -2.86
CA LEU A 29 1.72 -3.13 -1.87
C LEU A 29 3.10 -3.78 -1.84
N LYS A 30 3.19 -5.12 -1.94
CA LYS A 30 4.47 -5.84 -2.08
C LYS A 30 5.23 -5.41 -3.33
N HIS A 31 4.54 -5.26 -4.46
CA HIS A 31 5.13 -4.75 -5.69
C HIS A 31 5.72 -3.34 -5.50
N LEU A 32 4.95 -2.40 -4.92
CA LEU A 32 5.42 -1.04 -4.62
C LEU A 32 6.66 -1.04 -3.71
N VAL A 33 6.62 -1.82 -2.63
CA VAL A 33 7.75 -1.94 -1.69
C VAL A 33 9.00 -2.44 -2.39
N GLY A 34 8.89 -3.50 -3.22
CA GLY A 34 10.02 -4.04 -3.97
C GLY A 34 10.69 -2.99 -4.87
N LEU A 35 9.89 -2.23 -5.62
CA LEU A 35 10.40 -1.17 -6.49
C LEU A 35 11.06 -0.03 -5.70
N MET A 36 10.44 0.41 -4.60
CA MET A 36 10.94 1.53 -3.79
C MET A 36 12.19 1.14 -2.99
N GLN A 37 12.29 -0.09 -2.47
CA GLN A 37 13.48 -0.59 -1.79
C GLN A 37 14.69 -0.66 -2.72
N THR A 38 14.50 -1.11 -3.95
CA THR A 38 15.56 -1.12 -4.98
C THR A 38 16.05 0.29 -5.28
N ARG A 39 15.17 1.29 -5.25
CA ARG A 39 15.49 2.68 -5.56
C ARG A 39 16.19 3.43 -4.42
N SER A 40 15.69 3.36 -3.20
CA SER A 40 16.18 4.21 -2.11
C SER A 40 16.80 3.44 -0.94
N GLY A 41 16.29 2.26 -0.63
CA GLY A 41 16.75 1.45 0.51
C GLY A 41 16.68 2.15 1.88
N ALA A 42 16.06 3.33 1.97
CA ALA A 42 16.06 4.19 3.15
C ALA A 42 15.11 3.72 4.27
N PHE A 43 14.25 2.75 3.98
CA PHE A 43 13.23 2.24 4.90
C PHE A 43 13.28 0.71 5.01
N ALA A 44 12.67 0.18 6.08
CA ALA A 44 12.35 -1.23 6.23
C ALA A 44 10.84 -1.37 6.24
N ALA A 45 10.27 -2.15 5.32
CA ALA A 45 8.84 -2.32 5.19
C ALA A 45 8.40 -3.76 5.46
N HIS A 46 7.26 -3.88 6.15
CA HIS A 46 6.46 -5.10 6.24
C HIS A 46 5.14 -4.88 5.53
N VAL A 47 4.68 -5.88 4.79
CA VAL A 47 3.38 -5.84 4.12
C VAL A 47 2.56 -7.02 4.59
N GLU A 48 1.39 -6.72 5.14
CA GLU A 48 0.47 -7.68 5.73
C GLU A 48 -0.89 -7.63 5.06
N ASN A 49 -1.60 -8.75 5.11
CA ASN A 49 -2.96 -8.91 4.61
C ASN A 49 -3.92 -8.97 5.80
N ALA A 50 -4.95 -8.13 5.82
CA ALA A 50 -5.97 -8.16 6.85
C ALA A 50 -6.99 -9.29 6.66
N HIS A 51 -6.87 -10.08 5.57
CA HIS A 51 -7.75 -11.19 5.21
C HIS A 51 -9.20 -10.79 4.88
N GLY A 52 -9.41 -9.56 4.45
CA GLY A 52 -10.70 -9.04 4.02
C GLY A 52 -11.64 -8.70 5.17
N GLY A 53 -12.87 -8.37 4.81
CA GLY A 53 -13.94 -8.07 5.75
C GLY A 53 -14.42 -6.63 5.66
N SER A 54 -15.09 -6.14 6.73
CA SER A 54 -15.46 -4.74 6.84
C SER A 54 -14.24 -3.88 7.22
N PRO A 55 -14.28 -2.57 6.97
CA PRO A 55 -13.22 -1.66 7.44
C PRO A 55 -12.89 -1.79 8.93
N ASP A 56 -13.88 -2.06 9.79
CA ASP A 56 -13.65 -2.30 11.22
C ASP A 56 -12.80 -3.55 11.48
N ILE A 57 -13.02 -4.63 10.71
CA ILE A 57 -12.23 -5.87 10.82
C ILE A 57 -10.79 -5.60 10.39
N VAL A 58 -10.58 -4.88 9.29
CA VAL A 58 -9.25 -4.49 8.81
C VAL A 58 -8.51 -3.67 9.88
N LEU A 59 -9.19 -2.68 10.47
CA LEU A 59 -8.62 -1.85 11.53
C LEU A 59 -8.31 -2.65 12.80
N HIS A 60 -9.17 -3.59 13.16
CA HIS A 60 -8.93 -4.48 14.31
C HIS A 60 -7.71 -5.39 14.06
N SER A 61 -7.60 -5.98 12.88
CA SER A 61 -6.44 -6.78 12.47
C SER A 61 -5.15 -5.94 12.49
N THR A 62 -5.21 -4.71 11.97
CA THR A 62 -4.09 -3.75 12.01
C THR A 62 -3.63 -3.47 13.44
N LYS A 63 -4.57 -3.23 14.37
CA LYS A 63 -4.23 -3.00 15.80
C LYS A 63 -3.52 -4.21 16.42
N LYS A 64 -3.94 -5.43 16.08
CA LYS A 64 -3.26 -6.66 16.55
C LYS A 64 -1.83 -6.75 16.03
N LEU A 65 -1.58 -6.42 14.77
CA LEU A 65 -0.24 -6.40 14.18
C LEU A 65 0.66 -5.35 14.88
N LEU A 66 0.13 -4.17 15.16
CA LEU A 66 0.86 -3.11 15.86
C LEU A 66 1.15 -3.42 17.33
N ALA A 67 0.35 -4.28 17.96
CA ALA A 67 0.62 -4.77 19.31
C ALA A 67 1.80 -5.75 19.36
N GLN A 68 2.12 -6.43 18.25
CA GLN A 68 3.20 -7.42 18.19
C GLN A 68 4.57 -6.78 17.89
N ARG A 69 4.59 -5.65 17.15
CA ARG A 69 5.82 -5.00 16.70
C ARG A 69 5.64 -3.50 16.54
N ALA A 70 6.64 -2.74 16.98
CA ALA A 70 6.66 -1.29 16.81
C ALA A 70 7.06 -0.87 15.39
N TYR A 71 6.34 0.13 14.84
CA TYR A 71 6.63 0.78 13.57
C TYR A 71 6.62 2.30 13.74
N ASN A 72 7.33 3.02 12.86
CA ASN A 72 7.23 4.47 12.80
C ASN A 72 5.91 4.89 12.17
N VAL A 73 5.50 4.19 11.10
CA VAL A 73 4.29 4.48 10.33
C VAL A 73 3.57 3.18 9.98
N CYS A 74 2.24 3.22 9.99
CA CYS A 74 1.37 2.19 9.45
C CYS A 74 0.49 2.80 8.36
N VAL A 75 0.58 2.26 7.15
CA VAL A 75 -0.29 2.60 6.00
C VAL A 75 -1.34 1.52 5.86
N VAL A 76 -2.61 1.88 5.84
CA VAL A 76 -3.73 0.95 5.65
C VAL A 76 -4.43 1.30 4.35
N LEU A 77 -4.37 0.39 3.38
CA LEU A 77 -5.05 0.51 2.08
C LEU A 77 -6.36 -0.28 2.11
N MET A 78 -7.47 0.43 1.97
CA MET A 78 -8.81 -0.15 1.99
C MET A 78 -9.68 0.40 0.86
N ASP A 79 -10.61 -0.40 0.39
CA ASP A 79 -11.61 -0.02 -0.60
C ASP A 79 -12.62 0.98 -0.01
N THR A 80 -13.29 1.75 -0.89
CA THR A 80 -14.34 2.71 -0.48
C THR A 80 -15.74 2.24 -0.85
N ASP A 81 -15.89 1.03 -1.36
CA ASP A 81 -17.19 0.43 -1.68
C ASP A 81 -18.03 0.11 -0.42
N ARG A 82 -17.41 0.13 0.76
CA ARG A 82 -18.06 0.02 2.06
C ARG A 82 -17.83 1.28 2.92
N PRO A 83 -18.80 1.65 3.77
CA PRO A 83 -18.64 2.80 4.66
C PRO A 83 -17.45 2.61 5.62
N TRP A 84 -16.61 3.63 5.72
CA TRP A 84 -15.53 3.67 6.67
C TRP A 84 -16.02 4.15 8.04
N PRO A 85 -15.34 3.79 9.15
CA PRO A 85 -15.63 4.35 10.46
C PRO A 85 -15.56 5.87 10.45
N THR A 86 -16.47 6.51 11.20
CA THR A 86 -16.54 7.97 11.29
C THR A 86 -15.32 8.60 11.94
N SER A 87 -14.64 7.86 12.82
CA SER A 87 -13.41 8.31 13.47
C SER A 87 -12.27 7.33 13.25
N LEU A 88 -11.15 7.84 12.75
CA LEU A 88 -9.92 7.08 12.55
C LEU A 88 -8.82 7.65 13.44
N ALA A 89 -8.14 6.78 14.19
CA ALA A 89 -7.05 7.19 15.07
C ALA A 89 -5.85 7.68 14.24
N ARG A 90 -5.35 8.88 14.52
CA ARG A 90 -4.13 9.41 13.89
C ARG A 90 -2.86 8.67 14.31
N ASN A 91 -2.88 8.10 15.50
CA ASN A 91 -1.78 7.30 16.06
C ASN A 91 -2.35 6.11 16.82
N ILE A 92 -1.63 5.00 16.78
CA ILE A 92 -1.85 3.84 17.67
C ILE A 92 -0.54 3.64 18.43
N GLY A 93 -0.54 3.93 19.72
CA GLY A 93 0.69 4.03 20.50
C GLY A 93 1.62 5.09 19.91
N LYS A 94 2.85 4.71 19.56
CA LYS A 94 3.84 5.59 18.91
C LYS A 94 3.82 5.53 17.38
N THR A 95 3.00 4.67 16.79
CA THR A 95 2.91 4.49 15.34
C THR A 95 1.95 5.49 14.74
N ARG A 96 2.42 6.30 13.77
CA ARG A 96 1.57 7.19 12.98
C ARG A 96 0.76 6.39 11.97
N MET A 97 -0.55 6.67 11.89
CA MET A 97 -1.46 6.00 10.98
C MET A 97 -1.71 6.83 9.72
N VAL A 98 -1.68 6.16 8.58
CA VAL A 98 -2.04 6.72 7.26
C VAL A 98 -3.09 5.81 6.64
N TYR A 99 -4.26 6.37 6.33
CA TYR A 99 -5.38 5.62 5.77
C TYR A 99 -5.59 6.01 4.32
N VAL A 100 -5.30 5.08 3.42
CA VAL A 100 -5.36 5.29 1.97
C VAL A 100 -6.62 4.67 1.40
N ARG A 101 -7.36 5.47 0.62
CA ARG A 101 -8.63 5.09 0.02
C ARG A 101 -8.46 4.65 -1.42
N ALA A 102 -8.69 3.38 -1.71
CA ALA A 102 -8.84 2.88 -3.07
C ALA A 102 -10.30 3.06 -3.53
N THR A 103 -10.56 3.90 -4.52
CA THR A 103 -11.92 4.27 -4.93
C THR A 103 -12.25 3.77 -6.33
N PRO A 104 -13.34 3.01 -6.50
CA PRO A 104 -14.17 2.40 -5.44
C PRO A 104 -13.46 1.21 -4.78
N CYS A 105 -12.45 0.65 -5.43
CA CYS A 105 -11.65 -0.51 -5.04
C CYS A 105 -10.22 -0.38 -5.58
N LEU A 106 -9.35 -1.36 -5.27
CA LEU A 106 -7.97 -1.39 -5.77
C LEU A 106 -7.91 -1.21 -7.28
N GLU A 107 -8.75 -1.90 -8.05
CA GLU A 107 -8.76 -1.81 -9.50
C GLU A 107 -9.11 -0.39 -9.99
N GLY A 108 -9.95 0.33 -9.26
CA GLY A 108 -10.23 1.76 -9.51
C GLY A 108 -8.97 2.62 -9.33
N LEU A 109 -8.19 2.37 -8.28
CA LEU A 109 -6.89 3.00 -8.07
C LEU A 109 -5.90 2.68 -9.20
N LEU A 110 -5.82 1.41 -9.63
CA LEU A 110 -4.96 0.98 -10.74
C LEU A 110 -5.34 1.70 -12.05
N LEU A 111 -6.63 1.84 -12.35
CA LEU A 111 -7.10 2.59 -13.53
C LEU A 111 -6.74 4.08 -13.47
N GLN A 112 -6.75 4.69 -12.29
CA GLN A 112 -6.27 6.08 -12.10
C GLN A 112 -4.77 6.19 -12.37
N ILE A 113 -3.97 5.23 -11.89
CA ILE A 113 -2.52 5.20 -12.11
C ILE A 113 -2.19 5.17 -13.60
N ILE A 114 -2.85 4.33 -14.38
CA ILE A 114 -2.62 4.23 -15.84
C ILE A 114 -3.35 5.31 -16.64
N ALA A 115 -4.05 6.23 -16.00
CA ALA A 115 -4.88 7.26 -16.65
C ALA A 115 -5.89 6.69 -17.65
N HIS A 116 -6.54 5.58 -17.30
CA HIS A 116 -7.54 4.96 -18.15
C HIS A 116 -8.75 5.89 -18.33
N LYS A 117 -9.23 6.06 -19.57
CA LYS A 117 -10.34 7.00 -19.90
C LYS A 117 -11.64 6.74 -19.11
N ARG A 118 -11.85 5.51 -18.64
CA ARG A 118 -13.02 5.10 -17.85
C ARG A 118 -12.77 5.08 -16.34
N SER A 119 -11.67 5.65 -15.85
CA SER A 119 -11.36 5.76 -14.42
C SER A 119 -12.18 6.85 -13.70
N SER A 120 -13.40 7.16 -14.20
CA SER A 120 -14.25 8.20 -13.60
C SER A 120 -14.77 7.76 -12.24
N LYS A 121 -15.05 8.75 -11.36
CA LYS A 121 -15.59 8.55 -10.00
C LYS A 121 -16.92 7.76 -9.95
N ASN A 122 -17.59 7.57 -11.09
CA ASN A 122 -18.88 6.87 -11.20
C ASN A 122 -18.76 5.43 -11.70
N THR A 123 -17.54 4.89 -11.83
CA THR A 123 -17.34 3.50 -12.26
C THR A 123 -17.57 2.55 -11.08
N THR A 124 -18.39 1.51 -11.27
CA THR A 124 -18.65 0.50 -10.23
C THR A 124 -17.44 -0.40 -9.99
N THR A 125 -17.37 -1.02 -8.82
CA THR A 125 -16.33 -2.00 -8.47
C THR A 125 -16.21 -3.10 -9.53
N ASP A 126 -17.32 -3.69 -9.99
CA ASP A 126 -17.30 -4.76 -10.99
C ASP A 126 -16.81 -4.28 -12.36
N ALA A 127 -17.15 -3.06 -12.75
CA ALA A 127 -16.66 -2.48 -13.99
C ALA A 127 -15.13 -2.21 -13.92
N CYS A 128 -14.62 -1.73 -12.79
CA CYS A 128 -13.18 -1.56 -12.57
C CYS A 128 -12.46 -2.90 -12.66
N LYS A 129 -12.94 -3.93 -11.99
CA LYS A 129 -12.36 -5.28 -12.01
C LYS A 129 -12.28 -5.84 -13.42
N ARG A 130 -13.37 -5.79 -14.19
CA ARG A 130 -13.36 -6.22 -15.60
C ARG A 130 -12.29 -5.49 -16.41
N LEU A 131 -12.28 -4.17 -16.36
CA LEU A 131 -11.32 -3.38 -17.14
C LEU A 131 -9.86 -3.71 -16.81
N VAL A 132 -9.54 -3.93 -15.52
CA VAL A 132 -8.17 -4.24 -15.10
C VAL A 132 -7.80 -5.67 -15.48
N TYR A 133 -8.68 -6.64 -15.25
CA TYR A 133 -8.37 -8.06 -15.50
C TYR A 133 -8.37 -8.40 -16.98
N ASP A 134 -9.17 -7.72 -17.80
CA ASP A 134 -9.17 -7.93 -19.25
C ASP A 134 -7.90 -7.38 -19.95
N ALA A 135 -7.26 -6.35 -19.41
CA ALA A 135 -6.21 -5.63 -20.13
C ALA A 135 -4.85 -5.55 -19.41
N TYR A 136 -4.80 -5.62 -18.09
CA TYR A 136 -3.58 -5.22 -17.35
C TYR A 136 -3.06 -6.28 -16.38
N VAL A 137 -3.93 -6.93 -15.62
CA VAL A 137 -3.55 -7.93 -14.61
C VAL A 137 -4.33 -9.21 -14.86
N VAL A 138 -3.63 -10.30 -15.14
CA VAL A 138 -4.29 -11.59 -15.33
C VAL A 138 -4.98 -11.99 -14.03
N GLU A 139 -6.31 -12.21 -14.06
CA GLU A 139 -7.12 -12.39 -12.84
C GLU A 139 -6.62 -13.51 -11.92
N ARG A 140 -6.23 -14.67 -12.49
CA ARG A 140 -5.69 -15.80 -11.71
C ARG A 140 -4.39 -15.48 -10.98
N HIS A 141 -3.64 -14.44 -11.40
CA HIS A 141 -2.37 -14.01 -10.81
C HIS A 141 -2.48 -12.72 -10.00
N ARG A 142 -3.69 -12.16 -9.82
CA ARG A 142 -3.93 -10.87 -9.14
C ARG A 142 -3.40 -10.78 -7.71
N THR A 143 -3.16 -11.92 -7.08
CA THR A 143 -2.59 -12.03 -5.72
C THR A 143 -1.07 -12.24 -5.72
N GLU A 144 -0.43 -12.14 -6.89
CA GLU A 144 1.01 -12.27 -7.05
C GLU A 144 1.63 -10.88 -7.32
N PRO A 145 2.63 -10.42 -6.55
CA PRO A 145 3.27 -9.12 -6.80
C PRO A 145 3.83 -8.97 -8.22
N ALA A 146 4.34 -10.04 -8.82
CA ALA A 146 4.89 -10.06 -10.17
C ALA A 146 3.86 -9.72 -11.27
N ALA A 147 2.55 -9.97 -11.01
CA ALA A 147 1.49 -9.68 -11.98
C ALA A 147 1.36 -8.17 -12.28
N TYR A 148 1.83 -7.32 -11.38
CA TYR A 148 1.77 -5.85 -11.54
C TYR A 148 2.99 -5.29 -12.29
N ALA A 149 4.09 -6.03 -12.38
CA ALA A 149 5.38 -5.51 -12.86
C ALA A 149 5.32 -4.97 -14.30
N LYS A 150 4.59 -5.64 -15.19
CA LYS A 150 4.51 -5.27 -16.61
C LYS A 150 3.83 -3.91 -16.84
N HIS A 151 2.75 -3.64 -16.12
CA HIS A 151 1.87 -2.49 -16.38
C HIS A 151 1.99 -1.37 -15.34
N PHE A 152 2.69 -1.61 -14.24
CA PHE A 152 2.91 -0.64 -13.15
C PHE A 152 4.40 -0.49 -12.82
N PRO A 153 5.26 -0.15 -13.82
CA PRO A 153 6.68 0.09 -13.59
C PRO A 153 6.90 1.36 -12.77
N ILE A 154 8.08 1.48 -12.15
CA ILE A 154 8.40 2.58 -11.22
C ILE A 154 8.24 3.97 -11.87
N GLU A 155 8.56 4.12 -13.15
CA GLU A 155 8.47 5.38 -13.88
C GLU A 155 7.01 5.85 -13.98
N LEU A 156 6.09 4.92 -14.29
CA LEU A 156 4.65 5.20 -14.34
C LEU A 156 4.13 5.59 -12.95
N LEU A 157 4.50 4.84 -11.92
CA LEU A 157 4.06 5.09 -10.54
C LEU A 157 4.50 6.49 -10.07
N LEU A 158 5.76 6.84 -10.28
CA LEU A 158 6.28 8.17 -9.90
C LEU A 158 5.61 9.29 -10.67
N LYS A 159 5.40 9.13 -11.98
CA LYS A 159 4.70 10.12 -12.84
C LYS A 159 3.23 10.29 -12.44
N SER A 160 2.63 9.24 -11.89
CA SER A 160 1.19 9.25 -11.57
C SER A 160 0.87 9.89 -10.21
N ARG A 161 1.86 10.22 -9.39
CA ARG A 161 1.69 10.78 -8.03
C ARG A 161 0.80 12.02 -8.01
N GLU A 162 1.02 12.96 -8.94
CA GLU A 162 0.27 14.22 -8.98
C GLU A 162 -1.23 14.03 -9.25
N ARG A 163 -1.57 13.04 -10.09
CA ARG A 163 -2.98 12.78 -10.45
C ARG A 163 -3.65 11.72 -9.56
N CYS A 164 -2.88 11.00 -8.74
CA CYS A 164 -3.36 9.92 -7.91
C CYS A 164 -2.93 10.11 -6.44
N PRO A 165 -3.66 10.92 -5.65
CA PRO A 165 -3.30 11.23 -4.26
C PRO A 165 -3.12 9.98 -3.39
N ALA A 166 -3.96 8.96 -3.58
CA ALA A 166 -3.85 7.69 -2.84
C ALA A 166 -2.51 6.99 -3.07
N LEU A 167 -2.02 6.96 -4.31
CA LEU A 167 -0.70 6.44 -4.62
C LEU A 167 0.41 7.31 -4.01
N ASP A 168 0.27 8.65 -4.09
CA ASP A 168 1.26 9.58 -3.54
C ASP A 168 1.40 9.42 -2.02
N GLU A 169 0.30 9.24 -1.29
CA GLU A 169 0.32 8.97 0.15
C GLU A 169 1.12 7.71 0.48
N ILE A 170 0.94 6.61 -0.26
CA ILE A 170 1.72 5.38 -0.06
C ILE A 170 3.21 5.63 -0.35
N LEU A 171 3.52 6.24 -1.50
CA LEU A 171 4.90 6.41 -1.96
C LEU A 171 5.70 7.38 -1.08
N ARG A 172 5.06 8.38 -0.46
CA ARG A 172 5.70 9.27 0.53
C ARG A 172 6.22 8.51 1.75
N GLU A 173 5.52 7.47 2.17
CA GLU A 173 5.93 6.68 3.33
C GLU A 173 7.06 5.69 3.00
N LEU A 174 7.31 5.44 1.72
CA LEU A 174 8.35 4.56 1.20
C LEU A 174 9.59 5.32 0.67
N GLN A 175 9.78 6.55 1.15
CA GLN A 175 10.93 7.40 0.83
C GLN A 175 11.81 7.69 2.04
#